data_c62ace60e5a658e6bdc21916a2db1b15
#
_entry.id   c62ace60e5a658e6bdc21916a2db1b15
#
_cell.length_a   1.000
_cell.length_b   1.000
_cell.length_c   1.000
_cell.angle_alpha   90.00
_cell.angle_beta   90.00
_cell.angle_gamma   90.00
#
_symmetry.space_group_name_H-M   'P 1'
#
loop_
_entity.id
_entity.type
_entity.pdbx_description
1 polymer ?
#
loop_
_entity_poly.entity_id
_entity_poly.type
_entity_poly.pdbx_seq_one_letter_code
_entity_poly.pdbx_strand_id
1 'polypeptide(L)'
;MPEGSLDTCCLLNLCAVGRVADWLPSLGWQWHVPEAVRGETLYLRTYGAEGEPVNQEVDLQPDLAEGVLVECALDPGEETARYVQLAGSLGDGEALALALAATRHWLLATDDRKARRLAGELGVPVITTPELARRWADNTGSTDVEIAAALCRVRDLARFVPGEGFPLRDWRVRHLE
;
A
#
# COMPACT_ATOMS: atom_id res chain seq x y z
N MET A 1 11.86 -15.61 1.52
CA MET A 1 11.76 -14.17 1.20
C MET A 1 11.05 -13.54 2.39
N PRO A 2 11.43 -12.34 2.86
CA PRO A 2 10.66 -11.68 3.90
C PRO A 2 9.24 -11.36 3.40
N GLU A 3 8.30 -11.20 4.30
CA GLU A 3 6.89 -11.05 3.98
C GLU A 3 6.35 -9.71 4.49
N GLY A 4 5.34 -9.19 3.82
CA GLY A 4 4.69 -7.94 4.19
C GLY A 4 3.19 -7.97 3.92
N SER A 5 2.43 -7.23 4.72
CA SER A 5 1.00 -7.00 4.55
C SER A 5 0.76 -5.60 4.00
N LEU A 6 -0.12 -5.49 3.00
CA LEU A 6 -0.56 -4.23 2.41
C LEU A 6 -1.93 -3.84 2.96
N ASP A 7 -2.05 -2.61 3.44
CA ASP A 7 -3.36 -2.02 3.66
C ASP A 7 -4.00 -1.52 2.35
N THR A 8 -5.29 -1.23 2.39
CA THR A 8 -6.07 -0.76 1.25
C THR A 8 -5.48 0.50 0.62
N CYS A 9 -5.04 1.46 1.43
CA CYS A 9 -4.53 2.75 0.96
C CYS A 9 -3.20 2.60 0.22
N CYS A 10 -2.24 1.86 0.79
CA CYS A 10 -0.97 1.59 0.15
C CYS A 10 -1.14 0.77 -1.14
N LEU A 11 -2.01 -0.24 -1.12
CA LEU A 11 -2.31 -1.03 -2.31
C LEU A 11 -2.86 -0.15 -3.45
N LEU A 12 -3.82 0.74 -3.13
CA LEU A 12 -4.38 1.67 -4.11
C LEU A 12 -3.32 2.62 -4.68
N ASN A 13 -2.42 3.12 -3.82
CA ASN A 13 -1.32 3.99 -4.24
C ASN A 13 -0.36 3.27 -5.20
N LEU A 14 -0.07 2.00 -4.96
CA LEU A 14 0.75 1.18 -5.86
C LEU A 14 0.04 0.95 -7.21
N CYS A 15 -1.25 0.62 -7.19
CA CYS A 15 -2.06 0.45 -8.40
C CYS A 15 -2.14 1.73 -9.25
N ALA A 16 -2.06 2.91 -8.64
CA ALA A 16 -2.07 4.18 -9.35
C ALA A 16 -0.87 4.35 -10.30
N VAL A 17 0.26 3.75 -10.00
CA VAL A 17 1.46 3.89 -10.84
C VAL A 17 1.41 3.00 -12.05
N GLY A 18 0.75 1.85 -11.96
CA GLY A 18 0.64 0.88 -13.05
C GLY A 18 0.28 -0.50 -12.49
N ARG A 19 0.66 -1.54 -13.21
CA ARG A 19 0.54 -2.90 -12.68
C ARG A 19 1.46 -3.06 -11.47
N VAL A 20 0.91 -3.58 -10.37
CA VAL A 20 1.73 -3.83 -9.16
C VAL A 20 2.84 -4.85 -9.42
N ALA A 21 2.66 -5.73 -10.41
CA ALA A 21 3.69 -6.65 -10.90
C ALA A 21 4.97 -5.97 -11.39
N ASP A 22 4.89 -4.71 -11.81
CA ASP A 22 6.06 -3.96 -12.28
C ASP A 22 6.91 -3.40 -11.12
N TRP A 23 6.37 -3.38 -9.92
CA TRP A 23 7.02 -2.78 -8.76
C TRP A 23 7.35 -3.79 -7.65
N LEU A 24 6.32 -4.52 -7.21
CA LEU A 24 6.39 -5.32 -5.99
C LEU A 24 7.56 -6.31 -5.98
N PRO A 25 7.91 -6.98 -7.11
CA PRO A 25 9.06 -7.88 -7.13
C PRO A 25 10.37 -7.17 -6.79
N SER A 26 10.53 -5.91 -7.21
CA SER A 26 11.73 -5.13 -6.94
C SER A 26 11.90 -4.72 -5.49
N LEU A 27 10.84 -4.73 -4.70
CA LEU A 27 10.86 -4.32 -3.30
C LEU A 27 11.50 -5.35 -2.36
N GLY A 28 11.55 -6.63 -2.77
CA GLY A 28 12.23 -7.70 -2.05
C GLY A 28 11.43 -8.34 -0.92
N TRP A 29 10.11 -8.18 -0.91
CA TRP A 29 9.16 -8.87 -0.03
C TRP A 29 8.13 -9.64 -0.84
N GLN A 30 7.60 -10.74 -0.26
CA GLN A 30 6.32 -11.30 -0.68
C GLN A 30 5.21 -10.48 -0.02
N TRP A 31 4.30 -9.98 -0.84
CA TRP A 31 3.24 -9.10 -0.38
C TRP A 31 1.91 -9.83 -0.25
N HIS A 32 1.26 -9.63 0.89
CA HIS A 32 -0.01 -10.24 1.24
C HIS A 32 -1.11 -9.18 1.30
N VAL A 33 -2.28 -9.55 0.78
CA VAL A 33 -3.49 -8.73 0.80
C VAL A 33 -4.56 -9.49 1.57
N PRO A 34 -5.13 -8.91 2.65
CA PRO A 34 -6.27 -9.51 3.33
C PRO A 34 -7.45 -9.69 2.39
N GLU A 35 -8.21 -10.80 2.53
CA GLU A 35 -9.41 -11.08 1.73
C GLU A 35 -10.41 -9.92 1.74
N ALA A 36 -10.59 -9.25 2.89
CA ALA A 36 -11.50 -8.10 2.97
C ALA A 36 -11.01 -6.93 2.11
N VAL A 37 -9.71 -6.66 2.05
CA VAL A 37 -9.13 -5.62 1.18
C VAL A 37 -9.37 -5.96 -0.29
N ARG A 38 -9.24 -7.24 -0.67
CA ARG A 38 -9.59 -7.70 -2.01
C ARG A 38 -11.08 -7.56 -2.30
N GLY A 39 -11.94 -7.80 -1.30
CA GLY A 39 -13.40 -7.67 -1.43
C GLY A 39 -13.88 -6.23 -1.52
N GLU A 40 -13.07 -5.26 -1.14
CA GLU A 40 -13.36 -3.85 -1.34
C GLU A 40 -13.21 -3.50 -2.82
N THR A 41 -14.17 -2.76 -3.37
CA THR A 41 -14.03 -2.24 -4.72
C THR A 41 -13.09 -1.04 -4.69
N LEU A 42 -11.87 -1.24 -5.18
CA LEU A 42 -10.85 -0.20 -5.26
C LEU A 42 -11.04 0.63 -6.52
N TYR A 43 -11.05 1.93 -6.39
CA TYR A 43 -11.19 2.85 -7.52
C TYR A 43 -10.03 3.84 -7.59
N LEU A 44 -9.45 3.96 -8.77
CA LEU A 44 -8.57 5.06 -9.13
C LEU A 44 -9.38 6.17 -9.80
N ARG A 45 -9.03 7.41 -9.55
CA ARG A 45 -9.63 8.54 -10.22
C ARG A 45 -8.89 8.80 -11.53
N THR A 46 -9.53 8.48 -12.63
CA THR A 46 -9.07 8.81 -13.98
C THR A 46 -9.87 9.95 -14.57
N TYR A 47 -9.56 10.35 -15.80
CA TYR A 47 -10.28 11.40 -16.50
C TYR A 47 -10.69 10.88 -17.88
N GLY A 48 -11.94 11.09 -18.24
CA GLY A 48 -12.50 10.76 -19.55
C GLY A 48 -11.99 11.71 -20.64
N ALA A 49 -12.46 11.49 -21.87
CA ALA A 49 -12.00 12.22 -23.05
C ALA A 49 -12.31 13.73 -23.00
N GLU A 50 -13.36 14.12 -22.25
CA GLU A 50 -13.77 15.52 -22.08
C GLU A 50 -13.21 16.14 -20.77
N GLY A 51 -12.33 15.40 -20.06
CA GLY A 51 -11.70 15.84 -18.83
C GLY A 51 -12.57 15.65 -17.56
N GLU A 52 -13.72 14.98 -17.68
CA GLU A 52 -14.60 14.63 -16.57
C GLU A 52 -13.94 13.54 -15.69
N PRO A 53 -14.08 13.60 -14.34
CA PRO A 53 -13.54 12.58 -13.46
C PRO A 53 -14.32 11.26 -13.61
N VAL A 54 -13.58 10.17 -13.79
CA VAL A 54 -14.10 8.81 -13.90
C VAL A 54 -13.46 7.95 -12.82
N ASN A 55 -14.25 7.14 -12.13
CA ASN A 55 -13.74 6.12 -11.23
C ASN A 55 -13.46 4.85 -12.03
N GLN A 56 -12.19 4.48 -12.11
CA GLN A 56 -11.76 3.24 -12.75
C GLN A 56 -11.54 2.18 -11.68
N GLU A 57 -12.27 1.07 -11.79
CA GLU A 57 -12.09 -0.08 -10.90
C GLU A 57 -10.71 -0.71 -11.11
N VAL A 58 -10.09 -1.10 -10.00
CA VAL A 58 -8.80 -1.79 -9.98
C VAL A 58 -9.06 -3.29 -9.96
N ASP A 59 -8.55 -4.00 -10.97
CA ASP A 59 -8.58 -5.46 -11.02
C ASP A 59 -7.26 -6.03 -10.50
N LEU A 60 -7.30 -6.74 -9.37
CA LEU A 60 -6.14 -7.41 -8.76
C LEU A 60 -6.00 -8.86 -9.20
N GLN A 61 -6.95 -9.40 -9.97
CA GLN A 61 -6.92 -10.82 -10.36
C GLN A 61 -5.65 -11.22 -11.13
N PRO A 62 -5.13 -10.42 -12.07
CA PRO A 62 -3.89 -10.75 -12.74
C PRO A 62 -2.70 -10.88 -11.78
N ASP A 63 -2.56 -9.95 -10.83
CA ASP A 63 -1.43 -9.92 -9.89
C ASP A 63 -1.51 -11.07 -8.86
N LEU A 64 -2.73 -11.48 -8.49
CA LEU A 64 -2.97 -12.67 -7.67
C LEU A 64 -2.66 -13.96 -8.44
N ALA A 65 -3.11 -14.07 -9.69
CA ALA A 65 -2.87 -15.24 -10.52
C ALA A 65 -1.38 -15.44 -10.86
N GLU A 66 -0.64 -14.35 -10.99
CA GLU A 66 0.82 -14.35 -11.20
C GLU A 66 1.61 -14.58 -9.90
N GLY A 67 0.94 -14.60 -8.73
CA GLY A 67 1.58 -14.76 -7.42
C GLY A 67 2.39 -13.54 -6.95
N VAL A 68 2.22 -12.39 -7.60
CA VAL A 68 2.83 -11.13 -7.20
C VAL A 68 2.24 -10.62 -5.88
N LEU A 69 0.93 -10.78 -5.75
CA LEU A 69 0.16 -10.63 -4.51
C LEU A 69 -0.31 -12.00 -4.03
N VAL A 70 -0.37 -12.19 -2.73
CA VAL A 70 -0.91 -13.39 -2.11
C VAL A 70 -2.10 -13.00 -1.24
N GLU A 71 -3.26 -13.57 -1.54
CA GLU A 71 -4.43 -13.39 -0.69
C GLU A 71 -4.27 -14.18 0.61
N CYS A 72 -4.67 -13.59 1.73
CA CYS A 72 -4.61 -14.24 3.03
C CYS A 72 -5.83 -13.92 3.89
N ALA A 73 -6.25 -14.92 4.66
CA ALA A 73 -7.28 -14.80 5.69
C ALA A 73 -6.64 -14.78 7.08
N LEU A 74 -7.41 -14.34 8.06
CA LEU A 74 -7.05 -14.49 9.46
C LEU A 74 -7.20 -15.93 9.90
N ASP A 75 -6.22 -16.43 10.64
CA ASP A 75 -6.37 -17.68 11.35
C ASP A 75 -7.28 -17.50 12.58
N PRO A 76 -8.10 -18.51 12.90
CA PRO A 76 -8.89 -18.51 14.15
C PRO A 76 -7.99 -18.40 15.38
N GLY A 77 -8.44 -17.63 16.37
CA GLY A 77 -7.71 -17.48 17.64
C GLY A 77 -6.99 -16.14 17.73
N GLU A 78 -5.66 -16.10 17.79
CA GLU A 78 -4.90 -14.89 18.10
C GLU A 78 -5.07 -13.80 17.02
N GLU A 79 -5.04 -14.14 15.75
CA GLU A 79 -5.20 -13.18 14.66
C GLU A 79 -6.58 -12.54 14.67
N THR A 80 -7.64 -13.37 14.81
CA THR A 80 -9.01 -12.89 14.92
C THR A 80 -9.19 -12.01 16.17
N ALA A 81 -8.65 -12.41 17.32
CA ALA A 81 -8.73 -11.61 18.54
C ALA A 81 -8.01 -10.26 18.38
N ARG A 82 -6.85 -10.26 17.74
CA ARG A 82 -6.08 -9.05 17.45
C ARG A 82 -6.85 -8.11 16.51
N TYR A 83 -7.42 -8.65 15.45
CA TYR A 83 -8.26 -7.89 14.53
C TYR A 83 -9.43 -7.21 15.26
N VAL A 84 -10.18 -7.94 16.08
CA VAL A 84 -11.32 -7.39 16.85
C VAL A 84 -10.89 -6.23 17.76
N GLN A 85 -9.73 -6.32 18.39
CA GLN A 85 -9.17 -5.22 19.20
C GLN A 85 -8.84 -3.99 18.35
N LEU A 86 -8.28 -4.19 17.15
CA LEU A 86 -7.86 -3.12 16.26
C LEU A 86 -9.03 -2.47 15.52
N ALA A 87 -10.04 -3.25 15.12
CA ALA A 87 -11.23 -2.79 14.40
C ALA A 87 -12.07 -1.78 15.20
N GLY A 88 -11.96 -1.77 16.54
CA GLY A 88 -12.54 -0.72 17.37
C GLY A 88 -11.90 0.66 17.18
N SER A 89 -10.80 0.74 16.44
CA SER A 89 -9.98 1.95 16.29
C SER A 89 -9.58 2.27 14.86
N LEU A 90 -9.51 1.29 13.99
CA LEU A 90 -9.09 1.38 12.59
C LEU A 90 -10.25 0.97 11.69
N GLY A 91 -10.17 1.30 10.41
CA GLY A 91 -10.99 0.68 9.37
C GLY A 91 -10.65 -0.81 9.21
N ASP A 92 -11.57 -1.56 8.59
CA ASP A 92 -11.42 -3.02 8.49
C ASP A 92 -10.14 -3.43 7.77
N GLY A 93 -9.81 -2.78 6.64
CA GLY A 93 -8.60 -3.09 5.87
C GLY A 93 -7.31 -2.85 6.64
N GLU A 94 -7.20 -1.71 7.33
CA GLU A 94 -6.04 -1.37 8.17
C GLU A 94 -5.93 -2.30 9.39
N ALA A 95 -7.08 -2.63 10.03
CA ALA A 95 -7.11 -3.50 11.19
C ALA A 95 -6.67 -4.92 10.83
N LEU A 96 -7.14 -5.45 9.70
CA LEU A 96 -6.74 -6.77 9.19
C LEU A 96 -5.27 -6.81 8.82
N ALA A 97 -4.79 -5.84 8.05
CA ALA A 97 -3.39 -5.78 7.63
C ALA A 97 -2.45 -5.69 8.84
N LEU A 98 -2.79 -4.87 9.84
CA LEU A 98 -1.99 -4.75 11.07
C LEU A 98 -2.09 -6.00 11.96
N ALA A 99 -3.25 -6.65 12.07
CA ALA A 99 -3.41 -7.89 12.83
C ALA A 99 -2.50 -8.99 12.27
N LEU A 100 -2.52 -9.21 10.96
CA LEU A 100 -1.66 -10.15 10.27
C LEU A 100 -0.18 -9.82 10.45
N ALA A 101 0.21 -8.56 10.25
CA ALA A 101 1.60 -8.14 10.41
C ALA A 101 2.11 -8.35 11.83
N ALA A 102 1.27 -8.08 12.84
CA ALA A 102 1.64 -8.22 14.25
C ALA A 102 1.81 -9.69 14.68
N THR A 103 0.94 -10.58 14.21
CA THR A 103 0.96 -12.00 14.61
C THR A 103 1.96 -12.83 13.81
N ARG A 104 2.13 -12.50 12.52
CA ARG A 104 3.05 -13.22 11.63
C ARG A 104 4.45 -12.60 11.57
N HIS A 105 4.70 -11.53 12.32
CA HIS A 105 5.98 -10.78 12.32
C HIS A 105 6.35 -10.26 10.93
N TRP A 106 5.38 -9.75 10.20
CA TRP A 106 5.53 -9.19 8.86
C TRP A 106 5.77 -7.68 8.90
N LEU A 107 6.28 -7.15 7.80
CA LEU A 107 6.29 -5.72 7.52
C LEU A 107 4.85 -5.25 7.22
N LEU A 108 4.44 -4.10 7.77
CA LEU A 108 3.17 -3.46 7.41
C LEU A 108 3.42 -2.31 6.45
N ALA A 109 2.80 -2.33 5.28
CA ALA A 109 2.74 -1.17 4.41
C ALA A 109 1.46 -0.39 4.69
N THR A 110 1.59 0.81 5.27
CA THR A 110 0.44 1.67 5.59
C THR A 110 0.82 3.15 5.60
N ASP A 111 -0.07 3.97 5.07
CA ASP A 111 0.02 5.44 5.14
C ASP A 111 -0.86 6.02 6.25
N ASP A 112 -1.77 5.24 6.83
CA ASP A 112 -2.64 5.70 7.89
C ASP A 112 -1.85 6.04 9.17
N ARG A 113 -2.06 7.27 9.67
CA ARG A 113 -1.33 7.78 10.84
C ARG A 113 -1.62 6.97 12.09
N LYS A 114 -2.86 6.53 12.26
CA LYS A 114 -3.28 5.79 13.45
C LYS A 114 -2.79 4.35 13.40
N ALA A 115 -2.86 3.73 12.22
CA ALA A 115 -2.29 2.40 12.00
C ALA A 115 -0.78 2.39 12.25
N ARG A 116 -0.02 3.37 11.75
CA ARG A 116 1.42 3.51 12.01
C ARG A 116 1.74 3.67 13.50
N ARG A 117 0.95 4.46 14.23
CA ARG A 117 1.13 4.61 15.68
C ARG A 117 0.90 3.29 16.42
N LEU A 118 -0.22 2.60 16.12
CA LEU A 118 -0.55 1.32 16.74
C LEU A 118 0.46 0.23 16.37
N ALA A 119 0.94 0.21 15.15
CA ALA A 119 2.02 -0.68 14.73
C ALA A 119 3.29 -0.47 15.56
N GLY A 120 3.67 0.79 15.82
CA GLY A 120 4.79 1.12 16.72
C GLY A 120 4.59 0.62 18.15
N GLU A 121 3.38 0.73 18.69
CA GLU A 121 3.03 0.20 20.03
C GLU A 121 3.11 -1.33 20.09
N LEU A 122 2.85 -2.00 18.96
CA LEU A 122 2.92 -3.46 18.82
C LEU A 122 4.31 -3.97 18.37
N GLY A 123 5.27 -3.09 18.11
CA GLY A 123 6.59 -3.46 17.61
C GLY A 123 6.59 -3.96 16.16
N VAL A 124 5.57 -3.63 15.38
CA VAL A 124 5.46 -4.01 13.96
C VAL A 124 6.25 -3.02 13.11
N PRO A 125 7.19 -3.49 12.29
CA PRO A 125 7.90 -2.61 11.35
C PRO A 125 6.93 -2.08 10.29
N VAL A 126 7.07 -0.80 9.94
CA VAL A 126 6.20 -0.11 9.00
C VAL A 126 6.98 0.45 7.84
N ILE A 127 6.39 0.43 6.65
CA ILE A 127 6.84 1.15 5.47
C ILE A 127 5.68 1.94 4.87
N THR A 128 5.95 3.15 4.41
CA THR A 128 4.95 4.05 3.80
C THR A 128 5.05 4.07 2.29
N THR A 129 4.02 4.53 1.58
CA THR A 129 4.06 4.69 0.12
C THR A 129 5.30 5.48 -0.38
N PRO A 130 5.71 6.62 0.23
CA PRO A 130 6.94 7.29 -0.18
C PRO A 130 8.21 6.45 -0.04
N GLU A 131 8.29 5.64 1.02
CA GLU A 131 9.43 4.75 1.24
C GLU A 131 9.44 3.57 0.26
N LEU A 132 8.26 3.03 -0.07
CA LEU A 132 8.09 2.03 -1.14
C LEU A 132 8.55 2.58 -2.49
N ALA A 133 8.10 3.80 -2.85
CA ALA A 133 8.49 4.45 -4.09
C ALA A 133 9.99 4.72 -4.15
N ARG A 134 10.61 5.15 -3.04
CA ARG A 134 12.06 5.35 -2.95
C ARG A 134 12.81 4.05 -3.13
N ARG A 135 12.38 2.98 -2.44
CA ARG A 135 13.01 1.67 -2.55
C ARG A 135 12.90 1.09 -3.96
N TRP A 136 11.73 1.23 -4.59
CA TRP A 136 11.55 0.87 -5.99
C TRP A 136 12.56 1.61 -6.88
N ALA A 137 12.66 2.92 -6.75
CA ALA A 137 13.56 3.73 -7.54
C ALA A 137 15.03 3.31 -7.37
N ASP A 138 15.45 3.09 -6.12
CA ASP A 138 16.82 2.66 -5.81
C ASP A 138 17.14 1.25 -6.35
N ASN A 139 16.18 0.31 -6.28
CA ASN A 139 16.39 -1.07 -6.70
C ASN A 139 16.30 -1.26 -8.23
N THR A 140 15.58 -0.41 -8.93
CA THR A 140 15.42 -0.46 -10.40
C THR A 140 16.35 0.49 -11.13
N GLY A 141 17.00 1.42 -10.44
CA GLY A 141 17.79 2.47 -11.07
C GLY A 141 16.93 3.47 -11.86
N SER A 142 15.70 3.70 -11.40
CA SER A 142 14.75 4.59 -12.07
C SER A 142 15.28 6.01 -12.17
N THR A 143 15.03 6.64 -13.30
CA THR A 143 15.38 8.05 -13.57
C THR A 143 14.50 9.01 -12.79
N ASP A 144 14.95 10.26 -12.59
CA ASP A 144 14.15 11.31 -11.95
C ASP A 144 12.81 11.54 -12.66
N VAL A 145 12.75 11.37 -13.98
CA VAL A 145 11.52 11.50 -14.78
C VAL A 145 10.53 10.38 -14.45
N GLU A 146 10.99 9.14 -14.33
CA GLU A 146 10.14 7.99 -13.95
C GLU A 146 9.64 8.12 -12.54
N ILE A 147 10.50 8.57 -11.61
CA ILE A 147 10.12 8.82 -10.20
C ILE A 147 9.06 9.91 -10.14
N ALA A 148 9.27 11.03 -10.83
CA ALA A 148 8.31 12.13 -10.89
C ALA A 148 6.96 11.67 -11.45
N ALA A 149 6.97 10.92 -12.53
CA ALA A 149 5.76 10.37 -13.14
C ALA A 149 5.00 9.45 -12.18
N ALA A 150 5.70 8.56 -11.46
CA ALA A 150 5.12 7.67 -10.47
C ALA A 150 4.46 8.46 -9.33
N LEU A 151 5.18 9.42 -8.74
CA LEU A 151 4.66 10.26 -7.65
C LEU A 151 3.47 11.12 -8.08
N CYS A 152 3.49 11.67 -9.30
CA CYS A 152 2.36 12.40 -9.87
C CYS A 152 1.12 11.50 -10.01
N ARG A 153 1.29 10.27 -10.51
CA ARG A 153 0.16 9.32 -10.64
C ARG A 153 -0.44 8.96 -9.29
N VAL A 154 0.37 8.72 -8.26
CA VAL A 154 -0.12 8.49 -6.89
C VAL A 154 -0.92 9.69 -6.39
N ARG A 155 -0.42 10.92 -6.58
CA ARG A 155 -1.12 12.16 -6.21
C ARG A 155 -2.45 12.30 -6.96
N ASP A 156 -2.44 12.11 -8.26
CA ASP A 156 -3.55 12.50 -9.13
C ASP A 156 -4.61 11.40 -9.23
N LEU A 157 -4.22 10.11 -9.27
CA LEU A 157 -5.12 8.98 -9.46
C LEU A 157 -5.57 8.34 -8.13
N ALA A 158 -4.67 8.15 -7.18
CA ALA A 158 -5.01 7.66 -5.84
C ALA A 158 -5.38 8.79 -4.87
N ARG A 159 -5.16 10.06 -5.25
CA ARG A 159 -5.43 11.25 -4.44
C ARG A 159 -4.65 11.27 -3.12
N PHE A 160 -3.50 10.65 -3.12
CA PHE A 160 -2.65 10.59 -1.94
C PHE A 160 -1.60 11.71 -1.98
N VAL A 161 -1.70 12.63 -1.03
CA VAL A 161 -0.73 13.70 -0.80
C VAL A 161 -0.17 13.54 0.61
N PRO A 162 1.04 12.98 0.76
CA PRO A 162 1.64 12.81 2.06
C PRO A 162 1.89 14.16 2.74
N GLY A 163 1.41 14.31 3.98
CA GLY A 163 1.61 15.50 4.79
C GLY A 163 3.08 15.76 5.15
N GLU A 164 3.35 16.89 5.82
CA GLU A 164 4.70 17.31 6.21
C GLU A 164 5.43 16.31 7.12
N GLY A 165 4.68 15.60 7.98
CA GLY A 165 5.23 14.59 8.90
C GLY A 165 5.52 13.22 8.27
N PHE A 166 5.36 13.06 6.95
CA PHE A 166 5.71 11.82 6.27
C PHE A 166 7.21 11.74 5.97
N PRO A 167 7.79 10.52 5.96
CA PRO A 167 9.17 10.29 5.55
C PRO A 167 9.45 10.83 4.15
N LEU A 168 10.72 11.12 3.87
CA LEU A 168 11.24 11.49 2.56
C LEU A 168 10.60 12.75 1.94
N ARG A 169 10.17 13.72 2.77
CA ARG A 169 9.54 14.95 2.29
C ARG A 169 10.40 15.66 1.24
N ASP A 170 11.67 15.91 1.53
CA ASP A 170 12.57 16.66 0.64
C ASP A 170 12.85 15.89 -0.66
N TRP A 171 12.92 14.57 -0.60
CA TRP A 171 13.06 13.72 -1.77
C TRP A 171 11.82 13.81 -2.67
N ARG A 172 10.61 13.74 -2.10
CA ARG A 172 9.34 13.87 -2.86
C ARG A 172 9.19 15.24 -3.49
N VAL A 173 9.45 16.31 -2.74
CA VAL A 173 9.34 17.68 -3.23
C VAL A 173 10.26 17.91 -4.42
N ARG A 174 11.52 17.47 -4.32
CA ARG A 174 12.49 17.57 -5.42
C ARG A 174 12.03 16.95 -6.75
N HIS A 175 11.27 15.85 -6.68
CA HIS A 175 10.78 15.17 -7.88
C HIS A 175 9.40 15.66 -8.35
N LEU A 176 8.69 16.46 -7.56
CA LEU A 176 7.37 16.99 -7.91
C LEU A 176 7.40 18.47 -8.33
N GLU A 177 8.51 19.16 -8.10
CA GLU A 177 8.78 20.54 -8.56
C GLU A 177 9.53 20.53 -9.90
#